data_11f73a4014b10642ce14a5c521586dfe
#
_entry.id   11f73a4014b10642ce14a5c521586dfe
#
_cell.length_a   1.000
_cell.length_b   1.000
_cell.length_c   1.000
_cell.angle_alpha   90.00
_cell.angle_beta   90.00
_cell.angle_gamma   90.00
#
_symmetry.space_group_name_H-M   'P 1'
#
loop_
_entity.id
_entity.type
_entity.pdbx_description
1 polymer ?
#
loop_
_entity_poly.entity_id
_entity_poly.type
_entity_poly.pdbx_seq_one_letter_code
_entity_poly.pdbx_strand_id
1 'polypeptide(L)'
;MNTHDAYLATMGRRWSVNPHLSHTRQTLGHHGAAAAILAHALWPDDAEVLWACIAHDLGESVTGDVPSPAKRANNTLAIELLIAETNALAAMGVSYQPSDRLDLVDRLEAYLWMMHHAAPQRLTPEWGKSLAWIEGMALEQGVPVANAVQVILSDARKSAGVADVAPVARGWWQRAWGWMGDEK
;
A
#
# COMPACT_ATOMS: atom_id res chain seq x y z
N MET A 1 21.14 -14.81 0.79
CA MET A 1 20.59 -13.53 1.33
C MET A 1 21.62 -12.90 2.25
N ASN A 2 21.98 -11.65 2.05
CA ASN A 2 22.73 -10.88 3.05
C ASN A 2 21.73 -10.41 4.13
N THR A 3 21.58 -11.23 5.17
CA THR A 3 20.58 -11.02 6.22
C THR A 3 20.79 -9.71 6.99
N HIS A 4 22.05 -9.27 7.15
CA HIS A 4 22.36 -8.03 7.84
C HIS A 4 21.89 -6.80 7.05
N ASP A 5 22.17 -6.75 5.76
CA ASP A 5 21.74 -5.64 4.91
C ASP A 5 20.22 -5.60 4.76
N ALA A 6 19.58 -6.76 4.59
CA ALA A 6 18.12 -6.85 4.58
C ALA A 6 17.50 -6.39 5.91
N TYR A 7 18.13 -6.72 7.05
CA TYR A 7 17.70 -6.22 8.36
C TYR A 7 17.84 -4.69 8.45
N LEU A 8 18.98 -4.12 8.03
CA LEU A 8 19.18 -2.67 8.05
C LEU A 8 18.20 -1.93 7.13
N ALA A 9 17.86 -2.52 5.98
CA ALA A 9 16.87 -1.96 5.06
C ALA A 9 15.51 -1.74 5.73
N THR A 10 15.10 -2.59 6.68
CA THR A 10 13.84 -2.42 7.42
C THR A 10 13.75 -1.11 8.22
N MET A 11 14.88 -0.46 8.50
CA MET A 11 14.96 0.80 9.23
C MET A 11 14.73 2.03 8.36
N GLY A 12 14.68 1.87 7.03
CA GLY A 12 14.33 2.94 6.09
C GLY A 12 12.99 3.58 6.46
N ARG A 13 12.86 4.89 6.22
CA ARG A 13 11.64 5.64 6.62
C ARG A 13 10.69 5.81 5.47
N ARG A 14 9.42 5.58 5.73
CA ARG A 14 8.31 5.99 4.86
C ARG A 14 7.82 7.40 5.17
N TRP A 15 7.09 7.97 4.22
CA TRP A 15 6.40 9.27 4.34
C TRP A 15 7.33 10.46 4.57
N SER A 16 8.64 10.31 4.35
CA SER A 16 9.64 11.33 4.70
C SER A 16 9.37 12.70 4.07
N VAL A 17 8.73 12.73 2.91
CA VAL A 17 8.36 13.96 2.18
C VAL A 17 6.84 14.24 2.17
N ASN A 18 6.03 13.43 2.85
CA ASN A 18 4.59 13.67 2.97
C ASN A 18 4.33 14.67 4.11
N PRO A 19 3.77 15.88 3.86
CA PRO A 19 3.61 16.90 4.88
C PRO A 19 2.68 16.50 6.03
N HIS A 20 1.79 15.54 5.81
CA HIS A 20 0.79 15.10 6.80
C HIS A 20 1.20 13.85 7.55
N LEU A 21 2.17 13.06 7.05
CA LEU A 21 2.57 11.77 7.60
C LEU A 21 4.04 11.68 7.98
N SER A 22 4.89 12.63 7.57
CA SER A 22 6.35 12.60 7.85
C SER A 22 6.69 12.56 9.35
N HIS A 23 5.81 13.07 10.20
CA HIS A 23 5.96 13.05 11.65
C HIS A 23 5.76 11.64 12.26
N THR A 24 5.13 10.71 11.54
CA THR A 24 4.73 9.39 12.08
C THR A 24 5.89 8.43 12.25
N ARG A 25 7.00 8.66 11.54
CA ARG A 25 8.21 7.84 11.62
C ARG A 25 8.00 6.35 11.29
N GLN A 26 7.00 6.02 10.46
CA GLN A 26 6.85 4.65 9.97
C GLN A 26 8.12 4.20 9.26
N THR A 27 8.58 2.98 9.54
CA THR A 27 9.71 2.37 8.83
C THR A 27 9.20 1.37 7.79
N LEU A 28 10.07 1.00 6.84
CA LEU A 28 9.79 -0.04 5.85
C LEU A 28 9.45 -1.38 6.53
N GLY A 29 10.18 -1.73 7.60
CA GLY A 29 9.91 -2.93 8.38
C GLY A 29 8.57 -2.90 9.11
N HIS A 30 8.17 -1.74 9.66
CA HIS A 30 6.85 -1.60 10.27
C HIS A 30 5.74 -1.79 9.22
N HIS A 31 5.85 -1.10 8.10
CA HIS A 31 4.91 -1.24 6.99
C HIS A 31 4.81 -2.68 6.49
N GLY A 32 5.94 -3.30 6.16
CA GLY A 32 5.95 -4.68 5.66
C GLY A 32 5.35 -5.68 6.65
N ALA A 33 5.63 -5.53 7.96
CA ALA A 33 5.02 -6.37 8.99
C ALA A 33 3.51 -6.14 9.10
N ALA A 34 3.05 -4.89 9.07
CA ALA A 34 1.62 -4.56 9.13
C ALA A 34 0.88 -5.07 7.88
N ALA A 35 1.44 -4.90 6.68
CA ALA A 35 0.90 -5.46 5.44
C ALA A 35 0.84 -7.00 5.49
N ALA A 36 1.85 -7.67 6.05
CA ALA A 36 1.85 -9.12 6.21
C ALA A 36 0.76 -9.60 7.19
N ILE A 37 0.45 -8.85 8.25
CA ILE A 37 -0.67 -9.15 9.16
C ILE A 37 -2.00 -9.06 8.42
N LEU A 38 -2.19 -8.02 7.59
CA LEU A 38 -3.38 -7.87 6.76
C LEU A 38 -3.48 -9.02 5.73
N ALA A 39 -2.39 -9.36 5.07
CA ALA A 39 -2.34 -10.48 4.13
C ALA A 39 -2.69 -11.80 4.79
N HIS A 40 -2.15 -12.07 5.99
CA HIS A 40 -2.50 -13.27 6.75
C HIS A 40 -3.98 -13.33 7.13
N ALA A 41 -4.58 -12.19 7.48
CA ALA A 41 -6.02 -12.15 7.78
C ALA A 41 -6.89 -12.43 6.55
N LEU A 42 -6.43 -12.07 5.35
CA LEU A 42 -7.16 -12.29 4.09
C LEU A 42 -6.84 -13.64 3.44
N TRP A 43 -5.60 -14.11 3.55
CA TRP A 43 -5.07 -15.34 2.93
C TRP A 43 -4.06 -16.03 3.86
N PRO A 44 -4.52 -16.71 4.93
CA PRO A 44 -3.65 -17.25 5.99
C PRO A 44 -2.62 -18.27 5.49
N ASP A 45 -2.90 -18.96 4.39
CA ASP A 45 -2.05 -20.02 3.85
C ASP A 45 -1.15 -19.55 2.69
N ASP A 46 -1.15 -18.25 2.34
CA ASP A 46 -0.36 -17.71 1.25
C ASP A 46 0.99 -17.15 1.74
N ALA A 47 1.94 -18.06 1.95
CA ALA A 47 3.27 -17.69 2.41
C ALA A 47 4.04 -16.80 1.41
N GLU A 48 3.74 -16.88 0.11
CA GLU A 48 4.37 -16.05 -0.91
C GLU A 48 3.96 -14.59 -0.78
N VAL A 49 2.67 -14.33 -0.57
CA VAL A 49 2.17 -12.97 -0.32
C VAL A 49 2.69 -12.42 1.01
N LEU A 50 2.73 -13.24 2.07
CA LEU A 50 3.29 -12.81 3.35
C LEU A 50 4.75 -12.37 3.20
N TRP A 51 5.56 -13.16 2.48
CA TRP A 51 6.93 -12.79 2.20
C TRP A 51 7.04 -11.54 1.33
N ALA A 52 6.23 -11.43 0.28
CA ALA A 52 6.19 -10.27 -0.59
C ALA A 52 5.88 -8.98 0.19
N CYS A 53 4.95 -9.01 1.15
CA CYS A 53 4.64 -7.87 2.02
C CYS A 53 5.86 -7.39 2.82
N ILE A 54 6.70 -8.31 3.29
CA ILE A 54 7.91 -7.97 4.05
C ILE A 54 9.01 -7.43 3.13
N ALA A 55 9.10 -7.94 1.91
CA ALA A 55 10.25 -7.78 1.03
C ALA A 55 10.13 -6.59 0.04
N HIS A 56 8.91 -6.23 -0.41
CA HIS A 56 8.70 -5.39 -1.59
C HIS A 56 9.35 -4.01 -1.51
N ASP A 57 9.31 -3.37 -0.35
CA ASP A 57 9.83 -2.02 -0.15
C ASP A 57 11.28 -1.97 0.38
N LEU A 58 11.93 -3.12 0.66
CA LEU A 58 13.31 -3.10 1.20
C LEU A 58 14.30 -2.43 0.26
N GLY A 59 14.03 -2.44 -1.06
CA GLY A 59 14.82 -1.70 -2.05
C GLY A 59 14.79 -0.19 -1.85
N GLU A 60 13.71 0.36 -1.32
CA GLU A 60 13.59 1.80 -1.03
C GLU A 60 14.58 2.29 0.04
N SER A 61 15.24 1.38 0.76
CA SER A 61 16.32 1.76 1.68
C SER A 61 17.46 2.52 1.03
N VAL A 62 17.67 2.39 -0.29
CA VAL A 62 18.70 3.10 -1.05
C VAL A 62 18.18 4.33 -1.80
N THR A 63 16.91 4.34 -2.20
CA THR A 63 16.30 5.44 -2.96
C THR A 63 15.52 6.41 -2.08
N GLY A 64 15.10 5.95 -0.90
CA GLY A 64 14.10 6.60 -0.08
C GLY A 64 12.68 6.35 -0.62
N ASP A 65 11.70 6.50 0.23
CA ASP A 65 10.27 6.43 -0.12
C ASP A 65 9.87 7.66 -0.94
N VAL A 66 9.90 7.51 -2.26
CA VAL A 66 9.47 8.56 -3.21
C VAL A 66 7.95 8.49 -3.40
N PRO A 67 7.21 9.59 -3.16
CA PRO A 67 5.76 9.58 -3.24
C PRO A 67 5.22 9.15 -4.60
N SER A 68 4.20 8.30 -4.61
CA SER A 68 3.52 7.85 -5.83
C SER A 68 3.09 8.98 -6.77
N PRO A 69 2.64 10.17 -6.31
CA PRO A 69 2.38 11.28 -7.23
C PRO A 69 3.61 11.73 -8.02
N ALA A 70 4.79 11.74 -7.40
CA ALA A 70 6.04 12.11 -8.09
C ALA A 70 6.46 11.03 -9.09
N LYS A 71 6.35 9.74 -8.72
CA LYS A 71 6.60 8.61 -9.64
C LYS A 71 5.65 8.69 -10.86
N ARG A 72 4.36 8.96 -10.66
CA ARG A 72 3.38 9.12 -11.77
C ARG A 72 3.59 10.35 -12.65
N ALA A 73 4.10 11.43 -12.09
CA ALA A 73 4.36 12.67 -12.85
C ALA A 73 5.63 12.59 -13.72
N ASN A 74 6.52 11.65 -13.45
CA ASN A 74 7.79 11.50 -14.14
C ASN A 74 8.12 10.01 -14.36
N ASN A 75 7.79 9.51 -15.54
CA ASN A 75 7.99 8.10 -15.90
C ASN A 75 9.49 7.70 -15.90
N THR A 76 10.39 8.59 -16.31
CA THR A 76 11.84 8.31 -16.27
C THR A 76 12.30 8.11 -14.84
N LEU A 77 11.89 8.99 -13.92
CA LEU A 77 12.18 8.83 -12.49
C LEU A 77 11.66 7.50 -11.95
N ALA A 78 10.42 7.13 -12.30
CA ALA A 78 9.83 5.88 -11.83
C ALA A 78 10.63 4.65 -12.30
N ILE A 79 11.11 4.64 -13.54
CA ILE A 79 11.94 3.56 -14.10
C ILE A 79 13.31 3.52 -13.40
N GLU A 80 13.97 4.65 -13.22
CA GLU A 80 15.28 4.71 -12.56
C GLU A 80 15.21 4.23 -11.11
N LEU A 81 14.16 4.63 -10.38
CA LEU A 81 13.91 4.14 -9.01
C LEU A 81 13.69 2.63 -9.00
N LEU A 82 12.83 2.10 -9.89
CA LEU A 82 12.58 0.66 -9.98
C LEU A 82 13.88 -0.14 -10.24
N ILE A 83 14.74 0.35 -11.11
CA ILE A 83 16.04 -0.28 -11.38
C ILE A 83 16.92 -0.25 -10.14
N ALA A 84 17.01 0.88 -9.45
CA ALA A 84 17.84 1.02 -8.26
C ALA A 84 17.34 0.13 -7.10
N GLU A 85 16.03 0.11 -6.86
CA GLU A 85 15.36 -0.71 -5.85
C GLU A 85 15.54 -2.21 -6.16
N THR A 86 15.36 -2.62 -7.43
CA THR A 86 15.59 -4.01 -7.88
C THR A 86 17.04 -4.45 -7.68
N ASN A 87 18.00 -3.58 -8.00
CA ASN A 87 19.43 -3.88 -7.81
C ASN A 87 19.76 -3.98 -6.31
N ALA A 88 19.18 -3.15 -5.46
CA ALA A 88 19.36 -3.22 -4.02
C ALA A 88 18.81 -4.54 -3.45
N LEU A 89 17.62 -4.96 -3.86
CA LEU A 89 17.04 -6.25 -3.48
C LEU A 89 17.94 -7.40 -3.92
N ALA A 90 18.42 -7.38 -5.16
CA ALA A 90 19.33 -8.40 -5.67
C ALA A 90 20.66 -8.46 -4.88
N ALA A 91 21.23 -7.30 -4.50
CA ALA A 91 22.45 -7.24 -3.68
C ALA A 91 22.23 -7.84 -2.28
N MET A 92 21.04 -7.65 -1.70
CA MET A 92 20.65 -8.29 -0.44
C MET A 92 20.30 -9.80 -0.61
N GLY A 93 20.17 -10.29 -1.85
CA GLY A 93 19.69 -11.63 -2.14
C GLY A 93 18.21 -11.82 -1.76
N VAL A 94 17.43 -10.76 -1.86
CA VAL A 94 16.00 -10.74 -1.61
C VAL A 94 15.27 -10.75 -2.95
N SER A 95 14.23 -11.57 -3.06
CA SER A 95 13.32 -11.59 -4.20
C SER A 95 11.91 -11.87 -3.72
N TYR A 96 10.92 -11.39 -4.45
CA TYR A 96 9.50 -11.66 -4.24
C TYR A 96 8.77 -11.66 -5.58
N GLN A 97 7.52 -12.11 -5.58
CA GLN A 97 6.65 -12.07 -6.76
C GLN A 97 5.60 -10.95 -6.58
N PRO A 98 5.55 -9.97 -7.49
CA PRO A 98 4.45 -9.01 -7.53
C PRO A 98 3.11 -9.72 -7.74
N SER A 99 2.07 -9.23 -7.09
CA SER A 99 0.72 -9.79 -7.25
C SER A 99 -0.35 -8.76 -6.85
N ASP A 100 -1.56 -8.92 -7.38
CA ASP A 100 -2.72 -8.09 -7.02
C ASP A 100 -3.03 -8.17 -5.50
N ARG A 101 -2.69 -9.30 -4.86
CA ARG A 101 -2.84 -9.47 -3.42
C ARG A 101 -1.87 -8.60 -2.64
N LEU A 102 -0.61 -8.55 -3.07
CA LEU A 102 0.39 -7.65 -2.50
C LEU A 102 -0.05 -6.19 -2.67
N ASP A 103 -0.44 -5.80 -3.89
CA ASP A 103 -0.86 -4.43 -4.20
C ASP A 103 -2.07 -4.00 -3.35
N LEU A 104 -3.02 -4.92 -3.11
CA LEU A 104 -4.17 -4.66 -2.26
C LEU A 104 -3.76 -4.39 -0.82
N VAL A 105 -2.93 -5.24 -0.22
CA VAL A 105 -2.56 -5.08 1.20
C VAL A 105 -1.58 -3.94 1.44
N ASP A 106 -0.67 -3.67 0.52
CA ASP A 106 0.21 -2.49 0.56
C ASP A 106 -0.62 -1.21 0.62
N ARG A 107 -1.56 -1.06 -0.31
CA ARG A 107 -2.40 0.13 -0.36
C ARG A 107 -3.40 0.20 0.80
N LEU A 108 -3.92 -0.93 1.25
CA LEU A 108 -4.79 -1.01 2.42
C LEU A 108 -4.03 -0.58 3.68
N GLU A 109 -2.81 -1.06 3.89
CA GLU A 109 -1.97 -0.66 5.03
C GLU A 109 -1.69 0.83 5.02
N ALA A 110 -1.27 1.38 3.88
CA ALA A 110 -1.02 2.81 3.72
C ALA A 110 -2.28 3.65 4.04
N TYR A 111 -3.46 3.19 3.62
CA TYR A 111 -4.74 3.84 3.93
C TYR A 111 -5.07 3.78 5.43
N LEU A 112 -4.87 2.63 6.08
CA LEU A 112 -5.08 2.47 7.52
C LEU A 112 -4.11 3.33 8.32
N TRP A 113 -2.84 3.40 7.90
CA TRP A 113 -1.85 4.28 8.52
C TRP A 113 -2.28 5.75 8.48
N MET A 114 -2.73 6.21 7.30
CA MET A 114 -3.28 7.56 7.15
C MET A 114 -4.50 7.77 8.05
N MET A 115 -5.41 6.80 8.14
CA MET A 115 -6.59 6.91 8.98
C MET A 115 -6.25 7.10 10.46
N HIS A 116 -5.23 6.43 10.97
CA HIS A 116 -4.82 6.54 12.36
C HIS A 116 -4.02 7.80 12.69
N HIS A 117 -3.26 8.32 11.72
CA HIS A 117 -2.29 9.41 11.97
C HIS A 117 -2.69 10.76 11.36
N ALA A 118 -3.51 10.75 10.32
CA ALA A 118 -3.92 11.94 9.58
C ALA A 118 -5.36 11.80 9.04
N ALA A 119 -6.29 11.35 9.86
CA ALA A 119 -7.67 11.03 9.48
C ALA A 119 -8.39 12.09 8.61
N PRO A 120 -8.18 13.42 8.77
CA PRO A 120 -8.79 14.42 7.88
C PRO A 120 -8.37 14.25 6.41
N GLN A 121 -7.20 13.67 6.13
CA GLN A 121 -6.71 13.47 4.75
C GLN A 121 -7.58 12.51 3.93
N ARG A 122 -8.36 11.62 4.57
CA ARG A 122 -9.30 10.72 3.89
C ARG A 122 -10.29 11.45 2.97
N LEU A 123 -10.52 12.75 3.24
CA LEU A 123 -11.44 13.58 2.46
C LEU A 123 -10.78 14.18 1.20
N THR A 124 -9.47 14.02 1.03
CA THR A 124 -8.80 14.48 -0.19
C THR A 124 -9.10 13.55 -1.37
N PRO A 125 -9.09 14.08 -2.61
CA PRO A 125 -9.37 13.27 -3.81
C PRO A 125 -8.41 12.07 -3.95
N GLU A 126 -7.15 12.22 -3.57
CA GLU A 126 -6.12 11.18 -3.66
C GLU A 126 -6.47 9.98 -2.78
N TRP A 127 -6.80 10.23 -1.51
CA TRP A 127 -7.17 9.16 -0.59
C TRP A 127 -8.56 8.59 -0.88
N GLY A 128 -9.48 9.41 -1.42
CA GLY A 128 -10.76 8.92 -1.93
C GLY A 128 -10.59 7.95 -3.09
N LYS A 129 -9.68 8.25 -4.05
CA LYS A 129 -9.33 7.33 -5.15
C LYS A 129 -8.65 6.06 -4.63
N SER A 130 -7.77 6.19 -3.62
CA SER A 130 -7.13 5.04 -3.00
C SER A 130 -8.14 4.10 -2.35
N LEU A 131 -9.10 4.63 -1.59
CA LEU A 131 -10.17 3.84 -1.00
C LEU A 131 -11.00 3.12 -2.07
N ALA A 132 -11.43 3.85 -3.09
CA ALA A 132 -12.21 3.29 -4.20
C ALA A 132 -11.47 2.15 -4.89
N TRP A 133 -10.15 2.30 -5.10
CA TRP A 133 -9.33 1.25 -5.69
C TRP A 133 -9.21 0.02 -4.77
N ILE A 134 -9.00 0.22 -3.45
CA ILE A 134 -8.94 -0.87 -2.45
C ILE A 134 -10.24 -1.69 -2.48
N GLU A 135 -11.39 -1.02 -2.45
CA GLU A 135 -12.70 -1.68 -2.47
C GLU A 135 -12.93 -2.45 -3.78
N GLY A 136 -12.54 -1.88 -4.93
CA GLY A 136 -12.61 -2.54 -6.24
C GLY A 136 -11.73 -3.78 -6.32
N MET A 137 -10.46 -3.65 -5.96
CA MET A 137 -9.51 -4.75 -5.97
C MET A 137 -9.92 -5.87 -5.00
N ALA A 138 -10.46 -5.52 -3.84
CA ALA A 138 -10.98 -6.52 -2.90
C ALA A 138 -12.15 -7.34 -3.47
N LEU A 139 -13.02 -6.70 -4.27
CA LEU A 139 -14.09 -7.41 -4.98
C LEU A 139 -13.55 -8.36 -6.05
N GLU A 140 -12.49 -7.98 -6.76
CA GLU A 140 -11.82 -8.84 -7.75
C GLU A 140 -11.17 -10.06 -7.09
N GLN A 141 -10.69 -9.93 -5.84
CA GLN A 141 -10.20 -11.07 -5.05
C GLN A 141 -11.33 -11.96 -4.48
N GLY A 142 -12.58 -11.58 -4.65
CA GLY A 142 -13.77 -12.33 -4.27
C GLY A 142 -14.53 -11.81 -3.05
N VAL A 143 -15.78 -12.22 -2.94
CA VAL A 143 -16.70 -11.73 -1.90
C VAL A 143 -16.18 -11.89 -0.46
N PRO A 144 -15.55 -13.02 -0.08
CA PRO A 144 -15.01 -13.16 1.28
C PRO A 144 -13.95 -12.10 1.60
N VAL A 145 -13.04 -11.82 0.65
CA VAL A 145 -11.99 -10.80 0.79
C VAL A 145 -12.61 -9.40 0.89
N ALA A 146 -13.57 -9.09 0.01
CA ALA A 146 -14.27 -7.82 0.04
C ALA A 146 -14.95 -7.56 1.40
N ASN A 147 -15.64 -8.56 1.94
CA ASN A 147 -16.29 -8.47 3.25
C ASN A 147 -15.26 -8.24 4.37
N ALA A 148 -14.15 -8.98 4.37
CA ALA A 148 -13.09 -8.82 5.36
C ALA A 148 -12.47 -7.41 5.30
N VAL A 149 -12.17 -6.90 4.11
CA VAL A 149 -11.65 -5.53 3.90
C VAL A 149 -12.65 -4.49 4.41
N GLN A 150 -13.97 -4.65 4.18
CA GLN A 150 -14.98 -3.73 4.71
C GLN A 150 -15.03 -3.73 6.25
N VAL A 151 -14.87 -4.88 6.89
CA VAL A 151 -14.79 -4.96 8.35
C VAL A 151 -13.56 -4.22 8.86
N ILE A 152 -12.38 -4.45 8.27
CA ILE A 152 -11.12 -3.77 8.62
C ILE A 152 -11.27 -2.25 8.50
N LEU A 153 -11.82 -1.76 7.38
CA LEU A 153 -12.05 -0.34 7.14
C LEU A 153 -13.06 0.26 8.13
N SER A 154 -14.12 -0.46 8.46
CA SER A 154 -15.12 -0.01 9.45
C SER A 154 -14.49 0.14 10.84
N ASP A 155 -13.71 -0.85 11.26
CA ASP A 155 -13.07 -0.82 12.57
C ASP A 155 -11.98 0.26 12.66
N ALA A 156 -11.24 0.49 11.58
CA ALA A 156 -10.30 1.60 11.48
C ALA A 156 -10.98 2.97 11.62
N ARG A 157 -12.15 3.16 10.99
CA ARG A 157 -12.95 4.39 11.12
C ARG A 157 -13.39 4.61 12.56
N LYS A 158 -13.93 3.58 13.21
CA LYS A 158 -14.33 3.63 14.63
C LYS A 158 -13.15 3.99 15.53
N SER A 159 -12.02 3.32 15.35
CA SER A 159 -10.80 3.54 16.13
C SER A 159 -10.24 4.96 15.94
N ALA A 160 -10.31 5.50 14.72
CA ALA A 160 -9.89 6.87 14.42
C ALA A 160 -10.90 7.95 14.86
N GLY A 161 -12.03 7.58 15.48
CA GLY A 161 -13.09 8.50 15.88
C GLY A 161 -13.79 9.18 14.69
N VAL A 162 -13.80 8.51 13.54
CA VAL A 162 -14.38 9.02 12.30
C VAL A 162 -15.78 8.46 12.13
N ALA A 163 -16.78 9.33 12.00
CA ALA A 163 -18.14 8.90 11.70
C ALA A 163 -18.19 8.13 10.36
N ASP A 164 -19.04 7.09 10.30
CA ASP A 164 -19.29 6.38 9.06
C ASP A 164 -19.83 7.39 8.03
N VAL A 165 -19.03 7.64 7.00
CA VAL A 165 -19.56 8.29 5.79
C VAL A 165 -20.39 7.19 5.11
N ALA A 166 -21.68 7.49 4.88
CA ALA A 166 -22.56 6.57 4.17
C ALA A 166 -21.84 6.05 2.92
N PRO A 167 -21.93 4.73 2.60
CA PRO A 167 -21.25 4.17 1.44
C PRO A 167 -21.62 5.01 0.22
N VAL A 168 -20.61 5.51 -0.48
CA VAL A 168 -20.79 6.25 -1.73
C VAL A 168 -21.59 5.34 -2.64
N ALA A 169 -22.79 5.81 -3.03
CA ALA A 169 -23.78 5.02 -3.74
C ALA A 169 -23.16 4.25 -4.92
N ARG A 170 -23.53 2.97 -5.06
CA ARG A 170 -22.99 1.98 -6.03
C ARG A 170 -22.95 2.41 -7.51
N GLY A 171 -23.35 3.63 -7.84
CA GLY A 171 -23.38 4.17 -9.20
C GLY A 171 -22.10 4.88 -9.66
N TRP A 172 -21.10 5.05 -8.81
CA TRP A 172 -19.84 5.74 -9.14
C TRP A 172 -18.85 4.84 -9.89
N TRP A 173 -18.92 3.53 -9.65
CA TRP A 173 -18.00 2.51 -10.20
C TRP A 173 -18.01 2.43 -11.72
N GLN A 174 -19.20 2.48 -12.34
CA GLN A 174 -19.34 2.39 -13.79
C GLN A 174 -18.79 3.61 -14.53
N ARG A 175 -18.62 4.76 -13.88
CA ARG A 175 -18.05 5.97 -14.49
C ARG A 175 -16.55 6.12 -14.28
N ALA A 176 -15.98 5.52 -13.24
CA ALA A 176 -14.53 5.57 -13.00
C ALA A 176 -13.73 4.64 -13.94
N TRP A 177 -14.33 3.52 -14.34
CA TRP A 177 -13.69 2.55 -15.24
C TRP A 177 -13.74 2.97 -16.74
N GLY A 178 -14.67 3.82 -17.14
CA GLY A 178 -14.72 4.36 -18.49
C GLY A 178 -13.54 5.26 -18.88
N TRP A 179 -12.70 5.64 -17.91
CA TRP A 179 -11.55 6.54 -18.10
C TRP A 179 -10.20 5.81 -18.22
N MET A 180 -10.14 4.50 -17.96
CA MET A 180 -8.91 3.70 -18.11
C MET A 180 -8.88 2.84 -19.36
N GLY A 181 -9.90 2.95 -20.25
CA GLY A 181 -10.07 2.10 -21.43
C GLY A 181 -9.53 2.62 -22.75
N ASP A 182 -9.01 3.83 -22.85
CA ASP A 182 -8.64 4.48 -24.14
C ASP A 182 -7.21 5.03 -24.18
N GLU A 183 -6.21 4.29 -23.69
CA GLU A 183 -4.81 4.51 -24.11
C GLU A 183 -4.21 3.17 -24.55
N LYS A 184 -4.41 2.89 -25.85
CA LYS A 184 -3.58 1.95 -26.60
C LYS A 184 -2.49 2.72 -27.30
#